data_1a8237296dd87d040d0887c4d27dd294
#
_entry.id   1a8237296dd87d040d0887c4d27dd294
#
_cell.length_a   1.000
_cell.length_b   1.000
_cell.length_c   1.000
_cell.angle_alpha   90.00
_cell.angle_beta   90.00
_cell.angle_gamma   90.00
#
_symmetry.space_group_name_H-M   'P 1'
#
loop_
_entity.id
_entity.type
_entity.pdbx_description
1 polymer ?
#
loop_
_entity_poly.entity_id
_entity_poly.type
_entity_poly.pdbx_seq_one_letter_code
_entity_poly.pdbx_strand_id
1 'polypeptide(L)'
;MLDNISSLKASSRESKNILIIESNKYQGRQLSQLIKANRPYLKVMLLEDSEQIFSLMYGQMNIDILFFDIEGESDTDNLALIKAISPQTSLIHWSDYHHPEVIELLYSLGVNSFCTKESDAQIILEATDFANNYPQSLYLDQKLHQCLPLLQN
;
A
#
# COMPACT_ATOMS: atom_id res chain seq x y z
N MET A 1 -27.22 -19.13 12.27
CA MET A 1 -27.07 -18.29 11.06
C MET A 1 -26.43 -16.93 11.34
N LEU A 2 -26.85 -16.23 12.38
CA LEU A 2 -26.22 -14.99 12.82
C LEU A 2 -24.78 -15.21 13.28
N ASP A 3 -24.50 -16.34 13.90
CA ASP A 3 -23.17 -16.68 14.38
C ASP A 3 -22.18 -16.86 13.23
N ASN A 4 -22.63 -17.41 12.10
CA ASN A 4 -21.78 -17.58 10.91
C ASN A 4 -21.40 -16.24 10.29
N ILE A 5 -22.31 -15.28 10.29
CA ILE A 5 -22.04 -13.95 9.76
C ILE A 5 -21.02 -13.22 10.64
N SER A 6 -21.16 -13.34 11.96
CA SER A 6 -20.22 -12.75 12.90
C SER A 6 -18.83 -13.37 12.77
N SER A 7 -18.75 -14.69 12.60
CA SER A 7 -17.48 -15.39 12.38
C SER A 7 -16.81 -14.96 11.09
N LEU A 8 -17.56 -14.80 10.00
CA LEU A 8 -17.03 -14.36 8.73
C LEU A 8 -16.48 -12.92 8.82
N LYS A 9 -17.19 -12.04 9.51
CA LYS A 9 -16.73 -10.67 9.73
C LYS A 9 -15.47 -10.63 10.59
N ALA A 10 -15.42 -11.42 11.65
CA ALA A 10 -14.28 -11.50 12.53
C ALA A 10 -13.04 -12.03 11.77
N SER A 11 -13.21 -13.13 11.00
CA SER A 11 -12.09 -13.69 10.26
C SER A 11 -11.61 -12.76 9.13
N SER A 12 -12.50 -11.97 8.50
CA SER A 12 -12.10 -11.00 7.48
C SER A 12 -11.30 -9.84 8.08
N ARG A 13 -11.47 -9.54 9.38
CA ARG A 13 -10.73 -8.49 10.08
C ARG A 13 -9.38 -8.96 10.60
N GLU A 14 -9.20 -10.27 10.83
CA GLU A 14 -8.03 -10.80 11.53
C GLU A 14 -6.84 -11.10 10.63
N SER A 15 -7.00 -11.11 9.30
CA SER A 15 -5.98 -11.64 8.41
C SER A 15 -5.39 -10.62 7.44
N LYS A 16 -5.44 -9.34 7.79
CA LYS A 16 -4.92 -8.31 6.91
C LYS A 16 -3.41 -8.14 7.11
N ASN A 17 -2.68 -8.33 6.04
CA ASN A 17 -1.22 -8.21 6.01
C ASN A 17 -0.82 -6.95 5.27
N ILE A 18 0.02 -6.14 5.91
CA ILE A 18 0.59 -4.94 5.30
C ILE A 18 2.08 -5.17 5.15
N LEU A 19 2.57 -4.96 3.95
CA LEU A 19 4.00 -4.93 3.69
C LEU A 19 4.46 -3.52 3.41
N ILE A 20 5.63 -3.19 3.93
CA ILE A 20 6.30 -1.92 3.67
C ILE A 20 7.64 -2.25 3.04
N ILE A 21 7.86 -1.75 1.81
CA ILE A 21 9.15 -1.86 1.15
C ILE A 21 9.80 -0.48 1.20
N GLU A 22 10.84 -0.36 2.01
CA GLU A 22 11.57 0.89 2.20
C GLU A 22 13.03 0.61 2.52
N SER A 23 13.93 1.12 1.69
CA SER A 23 15.36 0.95 1.88
C SER A 23 15.88 1.79 3.05
N ASN A 24 15.25 2.92 3.34
CA ASN A 24 15.61 3.74 4.52
C ASN A 24 14.98 3.11 5.76
N LYS A 25 15.80 2.42 6.54
CA LYS A 25 15.33 1.66 7.70
C LYS A 25 14.63 2.52 8.73
N TYR A 26 15.10 3.75 8.93
CA TYR A 26 14.51 4.66 9.91
C TYR A 26 13.08 5.03 9.50
N GLN A 27 12.88 5.43 8.25
CA GLN A 27 11.57 5.80 7.73
C GLN A 27 10.61 4.61 7.73
N GLY A 28 11.11 3.44 7.32
CA GLY A 28 10.31 2.22 7.33
C GLY A 28 9.84 1.83 8.72
N ARG A 29 10.73 1.94 9.71
CA ARG A 29 10.38 1.64 11.11
C ARG A 29 9.35 2.63 11.64
N GLN A 30 9.49 3.91 11.33
CA GLN A 30 8.53 4.92 11.77
C GLN A 30 7.15 4.65 11.21
N LEU A 31 7.05 4.33 9.92
CA LEU A 31 5.77 3.97 9.30
C LEU A 31 5.18 2.72 9.94
N SER A 32 6.00 1.70 10.11
CA SER A 32 5.57 0.45 10.74
C SER A 32 5.02 0.69 12.15
N GLN A 33 5.74 1.47 12.96
CA GLN A 33 5.32 1.77 14.33
C GLN A 33 4.03 2.58 14.36
N LEU A 34 3.88 3.54 13.45
CA LEU A 34 2.67 4.33 13.34
C LEU A 34 1.45 3.45 13.09
N ILE A 35 1.55 2.55 12.13
CA ILE A 35 0.44 1.67 11.76
C ILE A 35 0.14 0.71 12.91
N LYS A 36 1.16 0.05 13.46
CA LYS A 36 0.98 -0.92 14.55
C LYS A 36 0.34 -0.29 15.78
N ALA A 37 0.76 0.93 16.14
CA ALA A 37 0.26 1.60 17.33
C ALA A 37 -1.21 2.01 17.19
N ASN A 38 -1.66 2.33 15.98
CA ASN A 38 -3.00 2.86 15.74
C ASN A 38 -3.95 1.87 15.09
N ARG A 39 -3.42 0.79 14.50
CA ARG A 39 -4.20 -0.29 13.87
C ARG A 39 -3.64 -1.64 14.29
N PRO A 40 -3.77 -2.01 15.59
CA PRO A 40 -3.11 -3.22 16.11
C PRO A 40 -3.64 -4.52 15.51
N TYR A 41 -4.78 -4.49 14.85
CA TYR A 41 -5.33 -5.66 14.16
C TYR A 41 -4.66 -5.94 12.82
N LEU A 42 -3.85 -5.01 12.31
CA LEU A 42 -3.12 -5.19 11.05
C LEU A 42 -1.74 -5.79 11.34
N LYS A 43 -1.33 -6.75 10.52
CA LYS A 43 -0.02 -7.37 10.62
C LYS A 43 0.93 -6.64 9.68
N VAL A 44 1.95 -6.00 10.24
CA VAL A 44 2.86 -5.16 9.45
C VAL A 44 4.24 -5.82 9.39
N MET A 45 4.76 -5.97 8.19
CA MET A 45 6.10 -6.50 7.92
C MET A 45 6.89 -5.49 7.09
N LEU A 46 8.12 -5.24 7.49
CA LEU A 46 9.03 -4.33 6.80
C LEU A 46 10.05 -5.12 5.99
N LEU A 47 10.16 -4.79 4.70
CA LEU A 47 11.13 -5.37 3.79
C LEU A 47 12.06 -4.29 3.27
N GLU A 48 13.30 -4.67 2.95
CA GLU A 48 14.30 -3.72 2.45
C GLU A 48 14.23 -3.52 0.94
N ASP A 49 13.81 -4.54 0.20
CA ASP A 49 13.72 -4.44 -1.26
C ASP A 49 12.50 -5.20 -1.81
N SER A 50 12.16 -4.90 -3.06
CA SER A 50 10.98 -5.47 -3.70
C SER A 50 11.12 -6.95 -4.06
N GLU A 51 12.34 -7.46 -4.17
CA GLU A 51 12.55 -8.87 -4.54
C GLU A 51 12.10 -9.81 -3.42
N GLN A 52 12.21 -9.38 -2.16
CA GLN A 52 11.80 -10.19 -1.02
C GLN A 52 10.31 -10.51 -1.03
N ILE A 53 9.50 -9.65 -1.67
CA ILE A 53 8.06 -9.87 -1.72
C ILE A 53 7.69 -11.15 -2.47
N PHE A 54 8.45 -11.50 -3.51
CA PHE A 54 8.17 -12.70 -4.30
C PHE A 54 8.33 -13.98 -3.48
N SER A 55 9.33 -14.03 -2.60
CA SER A 55 9.50 -15.16 -1.70
C SER A 55 8.28 -15.34 -0.79
N LEU A 56 7.72 -14.24 -0.30
CA LEU A 56 6.52 -14.29 0.54
C LEU A 56 5.29 -14.71 -0.27
N MET A 57 5.16 -14.23 -1.50
CA MET A 57 4.02 -14.57 -2.36
C MET A 57 4.08 -16.05 -2.77
N TYR A 58 5.27 -16.56 -3.09
CA TYR A 58 5.45 -17.98 -3.39
C TYR A 58 5.18 -18.86 -2.17
N GLY A 59 5.37 -18.34 -0.96
CA GLY A 59 4.98 -18.98 0.28
C GLY A 59 3.49 -18.88 0.59
N GLN A 60 2.70 -18.41 -0.37
CA GLN A 60 1.24 -18.27 -0.29
C GLN A 60 0.76 -17.26 0.75
N MET A 61 1.59 -16.27 1.07
CA MET A 61 1.17 -15.17 1.91
C MET A 61 0.24 -14.22 1.13
N ASN A 62 -0.93 -13.93 1.67
CA ASN A 62 -1.82 -12.92 1.12
C ASN A 62 -1.34 -11.54 1.57
N ILE A 63 -1.11 -10.66 0.60
CA ILE A 63 -0.72 -9.29 0.87
C ILE A 63 -1.91 -8.39 0.55
N ASP A 64 -2.43 -7.72 1.56
CA ASP A 64 -3.62 -6.88 1.39
C ASP A 64 -3.24 -5.46 1.00
N ILE A 65 -2.19 -4.92 1.61
CA ILE A 65 -1.71 -3.56 1.36
C ILE A 65 -0.19 -3.58 1.24
N LEU A 66 0.32 -2.88 0.24
CA LEU A 66 1.75 -2.71 0.03
C LEU A 66 2.09 -1.22 -0.05
N PHE A 67 2.89 -0.75 0.90
CA PHE A 67 3.53 0.56 0.83
C PHE A 67 4.88 0.43 0.13
N PHE A 68 5.16 1.31 -0.81
CA PHE A 68 6.41 1.24 -1.57
C PHE A 68 6.84 2.63 -2.06
N ASP A 69 8.11 2.72 -2.39
CA ASP A 69 8.68 3.82 -3.14
C ASP A 69 9.42 3.26 -4.36
N ILE A 70 9.56 4.05 -5.40
CA ILE A 70 10.27 3.64 -6.61
C ILE A 70 11.68 4.21 -6.57
N GLU A 71 12.67 3.33 -6.65
CA GLU A 71 14.09 3.69 -6.65
C GLU A 71 14.77 3.44 -8.00
N GLY A 72 14.14 2.64 -8.88
CA GLY A 72 14.71 2.32 -10.18
C GLY A 72 13.69 1.69 -11.13
N GLU A 73 14.12 1.45 -12.37
CA GLU A 73 13.25 0.88 -13.41
C GLU A 73 12.74 -0.51 -13.07
N SER A 74 13.57 -1.32 -12.38
CA SER A 74 13.17 -2.66 -11.98
C SER A 74 11.98 -2.66 -11.04
N ASP A 75 11.78 -1.60 -10.28
CA ASP A 75 10.66 -1.51 -9.34
C ASP A 75 9.32 -1.42 -10.06
N THR A 76 9.25 -0.71 -11.19
CA THR A 76 8.01 -0.67 -11.99
C THR A 76 7.65 -2.02 -12.58
N ASP A 77 8.65 -2.77 -13.05
CA ASP A 77 8.42 -4.13 -13.54
C ASP A 77 7.95 -5.05 -12.42
N ASN A 78 8.54 -4.93 -11.24
CA ASN A 78 8.14 -5.70 -10.07
C ASN A 78 6.71 -5.37 -9.63
N LEU A 79 6.31 -4.10 -9.69
CA LEU A 79 4.93 -3.70 -9.36
C LEU A 79 3.93 -4.31 -10.34
N ALA A 80 4.24 -4.27 -11.64
CA ALA A 80 3.38 -4.86 -12.65
C ALA A 80 3.21 -6.36 -12.41
N LEU A 81 4.30 -7.05 -12.04
CA LEU A 81 4.26 -8.47 -11.74
C LEU A 81 3.47 -8.77 -10.47
N ILE A 82 3.67 -7.98 -9.41
CA ILE A 82 2.91 -8.11 -8.17
C ILE A 82 1.42 -7.98 -8.45
N LYS A 83 1.03 -6.97 -9.24
CA LYS A 83 -0.37 -6.74 -9.56
C LYS A 83 -0.95 -7.86 -10.42
N ALA A 84 -0.14 -8.46 -11.30
CA ALA A 84 -0.56 -9.60 -12.11
C ALA A 84 -0.77 -10.86 -11.25
N ILE A 85 0.11 -11.10 -10.28
CA ILE A 85 0.02 -12.28 -9.40
C ILE A 85 -1.07 -12.08 -8.32
N SER A 86 -1.20 -10.86 -7.80
CA SER A 86 -2.11 -10.56 -6.68
C SER A 86 -2.89 -9.27 -6.99
N PRO A 87 -3.88 -9.35 -7.91
CA PRO A 87 -4.62 -8.16 -8.33
C PRO A 87 -5.41 -7.49 -7.21
N GLN A 88 -5.69 -8.21 -6.13
CA GLN A 88 -6.42 -7.66 -4.98
C GLN A 88 -5.54 -6.87 -4.02
N THR A 89 -4.21 -6.92 -4.16
CA THR A 89 -3.31 -6.13 -3.31
C THR A 89 -3.47 -4.64 -3.60
N SER A 90 -3.76 -3.85 -2.56
CA SER A 90 -3.80 -2.39 -2.67
C SER A 90 -2.38 -1.84 -2.61
N LEU A 91 -2.02 -1.04 -3.60
CA LEU A 91 -0.69 -0.45 -3.70
C LEU A 91 -0.74 1.01 -3.27
N ILE A 92 0.07 1.37 -2.27
CA ILE A 92 0.18 2.75 -1.78
C ILE A 92 1.59 3.26 -2.08
N HIS A 93 1.68 4.23 -2.95
CA HIS A 93 2.94 4.91 -3.24
C HIS A 93 3.20 5.94 -2.13
N TRP A 94 4.27 5.74 -1.38
CA TRP A 94 4.66 6.59 -0.25
C TRP A 94 6.08 7.08 -0.51
N SER A 95 6.21 8.34 -0.98
CA SER A 95 7.46 8.84 -1.53
C SER A 95 7.63 10.33 -1.26
N ASP A 96 8.87 10.78 -1.26
CA ASP A 96 9.20 12.21 -1.31
C ASP A 96 9.16 12.76 -2.74
N TYR A 97 9.22 11.87 -3.71
CA TYR A 97 9.30 12.25 -5.13
C TYR A 97 7.95 12.03 -5.82
N HIS A 98 7.35 13.14 -6.25
CA HIS A 98 6.02 13.15 -6.85
C HIS A 98 5.99 13.92 -8.16
N HIS A 99 6.67 13.38 -9.17
CA HIS A 99 6.54 13.92 -10.51
C HIS A 99 5.21 13.46 -11.11
N PRO A 100 4.43 14.38 -11.73
CA PRO A 100 3.12 14.00 -12.28
C PRO A 100 3.16 12.83 -13.26
N GLU A 101 4.20 12.75 -14.08
CA GLU A 101 4.35 11.64 -15.05
C GLU A 101 4.55 10.30 -14.34
N VAL A 102 5.25 10.29 -13.21
CA VAL A 102 5.45 9.08 -12.41
C VAL A 102 4.13 8.65 -11.79
N ILE A 103 3.37 9.58 -11.24
CA ILE A 103 2.06 9.29 -10.65
C ILE A 103 1.12 8.71 -11.72
N GLU A 104 1.09 9.31 -12.91
CA GLU A 104 0.26 8.82 -14.01
C GLU A 104 0.66 7.40 -14.42
N LEU A 105 1.96 7.14 -14.55
CA LEU A 105 2.47 5.81 -14.86
C LEU A 105 2.06 4.80 -13.79
N LEU A 106 2.28 5.12 -12.52
CA LEU A 106 1.94 4.23 -11.42
C LEU A 106 0.44 3.94 -11.37
N TYR A 107 -0.38 4.95 -11.61
CA TYR A 107 -1.83 4.77 -11.67
C TYR A 107 -2.21 3.79 -12.79
N SER A 108 -1.54 3.90 -13.95
CA SER A 108 -1.79 2.98 -15.07
C SER A 108 -1.38 1.55 -14.74
N LEU A 109 -0.43 1.36 -13.82
CA LEU A 109 0.02 0.03 -13.37
C LEU A 109 -0.85 -0.55 -12.24
N GLY A 110 -1.85 0.19 -11.78
CA GLY A 110 -2.75 -0.29 -10.75
C GLY A 110 -2.53 0.30 -9.36
N VAL A 111 -1.63 1.27 -9.23
CA VAL A 111 -1.45 2.00 -7.97
C VAL A 111 -2.59 3.00 -7.85
N ASN A 112 -3.35 2.93 -6.76
CA ASN A 112 -4.50 3.80 -6.58
C ASN A 112 -4.48 4.60 -5.28
N SER A 113 -3.39 4.57 -4.53
CA SER A 113 -3.19 5.41 -3.34
C SER A 113 -1.83 6.07 -3.39
N PHE A 114 -1.79 7.37 -3.14
CA PHE A 114 -0.57 8.17 -3.23
C PHE A 114 -0.46 9.09 -2.01
N CYS A 115 0.63 8.92 -1.27
CA CYS A 115 0.95 9.71 -0.08
C CYS A 115 2.37 10.24 -0.19
N THR A 116 2.67 11.33 0.50
CA THR A 116 4.04 11.83 0.61
C THR A 116 4.66 11.37 1.92
N LYS A 117 5.98 11.29 1.97
CA LYS A 117 6.69 10.98 3.22
C LYS A 117 6.56 12.12 4.24
N GLU A 118 6.14 13.29 3.78
CA GLU A 118 5.83 14.44 4.63
C GLU A 118 4.37 14.50 5.06
N SER A 119 3.54 13.54 4.61
CA SER A 119 2.13 13.50 5.01
C SER A 119 2.01 13.30 6.52
N ASP A 120 1.03 14.00 7.11
CA ASP A 120 0.75 13.82 8.53
C ASP A 120 0.36 12.38 8.84
N ALA A 121 0.62 11.98 10.09
CA ALA A 121 0.27 10.65 10.56
C ALA A 121 -1.20 10.30 10.27
N GLN A 122 -2.10 11.27 10.47
CA GLN A 122 -3.52 11.07 10.22
C GLN A 122 -3.82 10.76 8.75
N ILE A 123 -3.12 11.41 7.81
CA ILE A 123 -3.28 11.17 6.38
C ILE A 123 -2.81 9.75 6.02
N ILE A 124 -1.68 9.33 6.59
CA ILE A 124 -1.17 7.97 6.36
C ILE A 124 -2.16 6.92 6.87
N LEU A 125 -2.71 7.14 8.06
CA LEU A 125 -3.70 6.21 8.63
C LEU A 125 -5.00 6.20 7.83
N GLU A 126 -5.42 7.36 7.36
CA GLU A 126 -6.60 7.48 6.49
C GLU A 126 -6.39 6.73 5.17
N ALA A 127 -5.21 6.88 4.56
CA ALA A 127 -4.88 6.14 3.33
C ALA A 127 -4.88 4.64 3.58
N THR A 128 -4.35 4.21 4.73
CA THR A 128 -4.34 2.80 5.12
C THR A 128 -5.76 2.26 5.28
N ASP A 129 -6.61 2.98 5.99
CA ASP A 129 -8.01 2.59 6.18
C ASP A 129 -8.77 2.56 4.86
N PHE A 130 -8.51 3.53 4.00
CA PHE A 130 -9.14 3.63 2.69
C PHE A 130 -8.73 2.45 1.81
N ALA A 131 -7.44 2.12 1.77
CA ALA A 131 -6.95 0.97 1.02
C ALA A 131 -7.51 -0.34 1.55
N ASN A 132 -7.72 -0.45 2.86
CA ASN A 132 -8.29 -1.63 3.49
C ASN A 132 -9.77 -1.81 3.16
N ASN A 133 -10.53 -0.73 3.13
CA ASN A 133 -11.97 -0.75 2.97
C ASN A 133 -12.43 -0.59 1.52
N TYR A 134 -11.65 0.12 0.71
CA TYR A 134 -11.99 0.43 -0.69
C TYR A 134 -10.78 0.20 -1.59
N PRO A 135 -10.33 -1.07 -1.75
CA PRO A 135 -9.03 -1.38 -2.37
C PRO A 135 -8.91 -0.96 -3.84
N GLN A 136 -10.02 -0.71 -4.54
CA GLN A 136 -9.97 -0.32 -5.95
C GLN A 136 -10.20 1.17 -6.18
N SER A 137 -10.34 1.95 -5.12
CA SER A 137 -10.65 3.37 -5.22
C SER A 137 -9.40 4.23 -5.12
N LEU A 138 -9.40 5.35 -5.80
CA LEU A 138 -8.29 6.31 -5.78
C LEU A 138 -8.27 7.07 -4.44
N TYR A 139 -7.13 7.06 -3.78
CA TYR A 139 -6.83 7.94 -2.66
C TYR A 139 -5.63 8.82 -3.02
N LEU A 140 -5.81 10.12 -2.92
CA LEU A 140 -4.75 11.07 -3.28
C LEU A 140 -4.59 12.07 -2.14
N ASP A 141 -3.38 12.10 -1.53
CA ASP A 141 -3.03 13.09 -0.53
C ASP A 141 -3.34 14.48 -1.10
N GLN A 142 -3.93 15.34 -0.28
CA GLN A 142 -4.31 16.70 -0.67
C GLN A 142 -3.15 17.47 -1.31
N LYS A 143 -1.93 17.24 -0.84
CA LYS A 143 -0.73 17.86 -1.40
C LYS A 143 -0.48 17.49 -2.87
N LEU A 144 -1.12 16.43 -3.36
CA LEU A 144 -0.96 15.92 -4.71
C LEU A 144 -2.18 16.17 -5.60
N HIS A 145 -3.15 16.95 -5.13
CA HIS A 145 -4.41 17.18 -5.86
C HIS A 145 -4.21 17.84 -7.23
N GLN A 146 -3.09 18.53 -7.44
CA GLN A 146 -2.77 19.06 -8.77
C GLN A 146 -2.59 17.97 -9.83
N CYS A 147 -2.34 16.72 -9.41
CA CYS A 147 -2.22 15.58 -10.32
C CYS A 147 -3.56 14.94 -10.66
N LEU A 148 -4.64 15.34 -9.97
CA LEU A 148 -5.96 14.72 -10.11
C LEU A 148 -6.49 14.70 -11.55
N PRO A 149 -6.35 15.79 -12.36
CA PRO A 149 -6.84 15.76 -13.74
C PRO A 149 -6.20 14.67 -14.60
N LEU A 150 -4.94 14.30 -14.33
CA LEU A 150 -4.24 13.24 -15.07
C LEU A 150 -4.82 11.86 -14.78
N LEU A 151 -5.39 11.68 -13.59
CA LEU A 151 -5.86 10.39 -13.11
C LEU A 151 -7.35 10.16 -13.38
N GLN A 152 -8.07 11.18 -13.80
CA GLN A 152 -9.51 11.09 -14.06
C GLN A 152 -9.86 10.78 -15.50
N ASN A 153 -8.87 10.76 -16.39
CA ASN A 153 -9.10 10.48 -17.82
C ASN A 153 -8.98 9.01 -18.16
#